data_81a7fcf7e1689af2902b481d4df0e1f1
#
_entry.id   81a7fcf7e1689af2902b481d4df0e1f1
#
_cell.length_a   1.000
_cell.length_b   1.000
_cell.length_c   1.000
_cell.angle_alpha   90.00
_cell.angle_beta   90.00
_cell.angle_gamma   90.00
#
_symmetry.space_group_name_H-M   'P 1'
#
loop_
_entity.id
_entity.type
_entity.pdbx_description
1 polymer ?
#
loop_
_entity_poly.entity_id
_entity_poly.type
_entity_poly.pdbx_seq_one_letter_code
_entity_poly.pdbx_strand_id
1 'polypeptide(L)'
;MSGSIESSTQDEIAFSFQHVTQQFDAHASPVFRDLNLSIAAGQFVTIVGPSGCGKSTLLRLIAGLQLPTSGTLWRHPRAAGEQIGFVFQHPTLLPWRTAEQNLRLPLELGKADARLSSTRSAQKPLHELLEQVGLSTQDAAKRPAQMSGGMQMRLSLARALVTDPHVLLLDEPFAAVDDFLRMRLQEDIRRLHEVRRLTTVLVTHNIQEAVFLSDQVVVLTGAPATVKTSLTITWPGSRDATFRNSDVFVSYIRQLSRTLFEQ
;
A
#
# COMPACT_ATOMS: atom_id res chain seq x y z
N MET A 1 7.20 1.46 39.36
CA MET A 1 5.93 1.40 38.59
C MET A 1 6.10 2.13 37.26
N SER A 2 7.02 1.68 36.38
CA SER A 2 7.32 2.37 35.11
C SER A 2 7.33 1.45 33.89
N GLY A 3 6.75 0.26 33.98
CA GLY A 3 6.82 -0.75 32.92
C GLY A 3 5.56 -1.00 32.09
N SER A 4 4.44 -0.32 32.40
CA SER A 4 3.13 -0.69 31.81
C SER A 4 2.62 0.26 30.72
N ILE A 5 3.29 1.39 30.47
CA ILE A 5 2.82 2.38 29.48
C ILE A 5 3.52 2.21 28.14
N GLU A 6 4.74 1.66 28.11
CA GLU A 6 5.49 1.45 26.85
C GLU A 6 4.99 0.27 26.01
N SER A 7 4.38 -0.76 26.63
CA SER A 7 3.90 -1.93 25.89
C SER A 7 2.60 -1.67 25.11
N SER A 8 1.72 -0.81 25.58
CA SER A 8 0.46 -0.50 24.89
C SER A 8 0.64 0.34 23.62
N THR A 9 1.67 1.18 23.55
CA THR A 9 1.96 2.04 22.41
C THR A 9 2.66 1.29 21.27
N GLN A 10 3.41 0.24 21.58
CA GLN A 10 4.10 -0.58 20.57
C GLN A 10 3.14 -1.51 19.81
N ASP A 11 2.06 -1.98 20.43
CA ASP A 11 1.05 -2.82 19.76
C ASP A 11 0.20 -2.04 18.74
N GLU A 12 0.20 -0.71 18.79
CA GLU A 12 -0.50 0.17 17.85
C GLU A 12 0.34 0.58 16.63
N ILE A 13 1.67 0.42 16.65
CA ILE A 13 2.57 0.80 15.55
C ILE A 13 2.85 -0.43 14.67
N ALA A 14 2.63 -0.31 13.36
CA ALA A 14 3.02 -1.33 12.39
C ALA A 14 4.48 -1.15 11.93
N PHE A 15 4.88 0.09 11.66
CA PHE A 15 6.22 0.44 11.19
C PHE A 15 6.72 1.71 11.87
N SER A 16 8.00 1.71 12.26
CA SER A 16 8.68 2.89 12.81
C SER A 16 10.06 3.06 12.16
N PHE A 17 10.24 4.16 11.46
CA PHE A 17 11.50 4.61 10.90
C PHE A 17 12.15 5.58 11.89
N GLN A 18 13.37 5.29 12.32
CA GLN A 18 14.14 6.09 13.26
C GLN A 18 15.48 6.42 12.63
N HIS A 19 15.69 7.68 12.28
CA HIS A 19 16.91 8.23 11.67
C HIS A 19 17.36 7.46 10.43
N VAL A 20 16.40 6.97 9.61
CA VAL A 20 16.69 6.12 8.45
C VAL A 20 17.33 6.93 7.33
N THR A 21 18.49 6.47 6.89
CA THR A 21 19.17 6.95 5.68
C THR A 21 19.23 5.83 4.66
N GLN A 22 18.93 6.14 3.41
CA GLN A 22 19.02 5.20 2.29
C GLN A 22 19.86 5.79 1.17
N GLN A 23 20.90 5.08 0.78
CA GLN A 23 21.82 5.44 -0.29
C GLN A 23 22.16 4.18 -1.09
N PHE A 24 22.13 4.26 -2.41
CA PHE A 24 22.39 3.10 -3.28
C PHE A 24 23.87 2.96 -3.64
N ASP A 25 24.59 4.07 -3.71
CA ASP A 25 26.01 4.12 -4.02
C ASP A 25 26.69 5.09 -3.05
N ALA A 26 27.86 4.72 -2.55
CA ALA A 26 28.64 5.54 -1.62
C ALA A 26 28.97 6.95 -2.15
N HIS A 27 29.01 7.11 -3.47
CA HIS A 27 29.29 8.38 -4.14
C HIS A 27 28.03 9.13 -4.61
N ALA A 28 26.83 8.49 -4.56
CA ALA A 28 25.58 9.13 -4.92
C ALA A 28 24.97 9.89 -3.74
N SER A 29 24.12 10.88 -4.02
CA SER A 29 23.31 11.51 -2.96
C SER A 29 22.33 10.49 -2.38
N PRO A 30 22.11 10.48 -1.06
CA PRO A 30 21.13 9.61 -0.46
C PRO A 30 19.73 9.92 -0.94
N VAL A 31 18.89 8.88 -1.04
CA VAL A 31 17.46 9.03 -1.35
C VAL A 31 16.71 9.62 -0.15
N PHE A 32 17.00 9.11 1.03
CA PHE A 32 16.53 9.65 2.31
C PHE A 32 17.71 9.96 3.20
N ARG A 33 17.56 11.05 3.98
CA ARG A 33 18.49 11.37 5.05
C ARG A 33 17.70 11.66 6.32
N ASP A 34 18.02 10.92 7.38
CA ASP A 34 17.42 11.12 8.71
C ASP A 34 15.88 11.05 8.69
N LEU A 35 15.32 10.08 7.94
CA LEU A 35 13.89 9.91 7.81
C LEU A 35 13.31 9.35 9.12
N ASN A 36 12.34 10.07 9.68
CA ASN A 36 11.57 9.67 10.85
C ASN A 36 10.09 9.61 10.46
N LEU A 37 9.47 8.43 10.61
CA LEU A 37 8.07 8.17 10.23
C LEU A 37 7.53 7.02 11.04
N SER A 38 6.31 7.14 11.56
CA SER A 38 5.57 6.04 12.18
C SER A 38 4.26 5.79 11.46
N ILE A 39 3.91 4.52 11.28
CA ILE A 39 2.66 4.06 10.64
C ILE A 39 1.95 3.17 11.65
N ALA A 40 0.73 3.54 12.03
CA ALA A 40 -0.07 2.77 12.95
C ALA A 40 -0.67 1.52 12.30
N ALA A 41 -0.89 0.48 13.09
CA ALA A 41 -1.58 -0.73 12.65
C ALA A 41 -3.05 -0.42 12.28
N GLY A 42 -3.52 -1.03 11.19
CA GLY A 42 -4.89 -0.84 10.71
C GLY A 42 -5.15 0.54 10.08
N GLN A 43 -4.14 1.38 9.88
CA GLN A 43 -4.26 2.70 9.27
C GLN A 43 -4.04 2.64 7.75
N PHE A 44 -4.78 3.46 7.00
CA PHE A 44 -4.48 3.73 5.60
C PHE A 44 -3.61 4.97 5.49
N VAL A 45 -2.33 4.80 5.17
CA VAL A 45 -1.37 5.90 5.02
C VAL A 45 -1.02 6.07 3.56
N THR A 46 -1.13 7.29 3.03
CA THR A 46 -0.61 7.60 1.70
C THR A 46 0.61 8.49 1.78
N ILE A 47 1.61 8.15 1.01
CA ILE A 47 2.85 8.91 0.86
C ILE A 47 2.81 9.62 -0.48
N VAL A 48 2.83 10.95 -0.44
CA VAL A 48 2.86 11.81 -1.62
C VAL A 48 4.17 12.59 -1.69
N GLY A 49 4.58 12.95 -2.91
CA GLY A 49 5.78 13.74 -3.14
C GLY A 49 6.19 13.75 -4.60
N PRO A 50 7.17 14.55 -5.00
CA PRO A 50 7.66 14.64 -6.36
C PRO A 50 8.10 13.29 -6.94
N SER A 51 8.09 13.16 -8.27
CA SER A 51 8.65 11.98 -8.94
C SER A 51 10.14 11.84 -8.60
N GLY A 52 10.59 10.62 -8.35
CA GLY A 52 11.99 10.34 -8.03
C GLY A 52 12.41 10.63 -6.57
N CYS A 53 11.55 11.18 -5.69
CA CYS A 53 11.92 11.44 -4.29
C CYS A 53 12.06 10.18 -3.41
N GLY A 54 11.93 8.97 -3.96
CA GLY A 54 12.18 7.73 -3.23
C GLY A 54 10.94 7.02 -2.67
N LYS A 55 9.72 7.42 -3.04
CA LYS A 55 8.47 6.80 -2.53
C LYS A 55 8.45 5.27 -2.67
N SER A 56 8.77 4.75 -3.85
CA SER A 56 8.85 3.30 -4.09
C SER A 56 9.99 2.64 -3.31
N THR A 57 11.08 3.38 -3.05
CA THR A 57 12.18 2.91 -2.17
C THR A 57 11.68 2.72 -0.74
N LEU A 58 10.85 3.64 -0.25
CA LEU A 58 10.24 3.54 1.07
C LEU A 58 9.35 2.30 1.18
N LEU A 59 8.51 2.02 0.16
CA LEU A 59 7.72 0.77 0.12
C LEU A 59 8.59 -0.49 0.14
N ARG A 60 9.73 -0.48 -0.60
CA ARG A 60 10.66 -1.62 -0.60
C ARG A 60 11.35 -1.81 0.74
N LEU A 61 11.67 -0.73 1.46
CA LEU A 61 12.15 -0.80 2.84
C LEU A 61 11.07 -1.41 3.75
N ILE A 62 9.81 -0.94 3.68
CA ILE A 62 8.68 -1.50 4.44
C ILE A 62 8.51 -3.00 4.15
N ALA A 63 8.55 -3.39 2.87
CA ALA A 63 8.43 -4.78 2.44
C ALA A 63 9.60 -5.69 2.87
N GLY A 64 10.71 -5.12 3.35
CA GLY A 64 11.92 -5.89 3.65
C GLY A 64 12.71 -6.33 2.42
N LEU A 65 12.36 -5.80 1.25
CA LEU A 65 13.08 -6.06 -0.01
C LEU A 65 14.42 -5.31 -0.07
N GLN A 66 14.59 -4.32 0.80
CA GLN A 66 15.83 -3.55 0.99
C GLN A 66 16.05 -3.31 2.48
N LEU A 67 17.31 -3.15 2.86
CA LEU A 67 17.70 -2.72 4.20
C LEU A 67 18.13 -1.26 4.14
N PRO A 68 17.87 -0.45 5.19
CA PRO A 68 18.39 0.91 5.25
C PRO A 68 19.92 0.90 5.33
N THR A 69 20.55 1.93 4.77
CA THR A 69 22.00 2.12 4.85
C THR A 69 22.44 2.45 6.29
N SER A 70 21.64 3.24 7.00
CA SER A 70 21.79 3.50 8.43
C SER A 70 20.46 3.87 9.07
N GLY A 71 20.42 3.94 10.40
CA GLY A 71 19.19 4.09 11.18
C GLY A 71 18.49 2.77 11.43
N THR A 72 17.29 2.83 11.97
CA THR A 72 16.51 1.63 12.33
C THR A 72 15.12 1.67 11.70
N LEU A 73 14.73 0.58 11.05
CA LEU A 73 13.34 0.33 10.66
C LEU A 73 12.80 -0.81 11.51
N TRP A 74 11.98 -0.46 12.49
CA TRP A 74 11.26 -1.44 13.28
C TRP A 74 9.97 -1.84 12.56
N ARG A 75 9.65 -3.12 12.59
CA ARG A 75 8.43 -3.71 12.03
C ARG A 75 7.76 -4.53 13.10
N HIS A 76 6.47 -4.31 13.29
CA HIS A 76 5.69 -5.18 14.17
C HIS A 76 5.77 -6.63 13.68
N PRO A 77 5.89 -7.66 14.55
CA PRO A 77 5.96 -9.06 14.11
C PRO A 77 4.82 -9.50 13.20
N ARG A 78 3.60 -8.98 13.39
CA ARG A 78 2.45 -9.21 12.50
C ARG A 78 2.54 -8.47 11.16
N ALA A 79 3.44 -7.50 11.02
CA ALA A 79 3.67 -6.74 9.79
C ALA A 79 4.92 -7.19 9.05
N ALA A 80 5.57 -8.29 9.45
CA ALA A 80 6.80 -8.79 8.87
C ALA A 80 6.57 -9.97 7.92
N GLY A 81 7.35 -10.03 6.86
CA GLY A 81 7.45 -11.19 5.98
C GLY A 81 6.19 -11.45 5.14
N GLU A 82 5.67 -12.67 5.22
CA GLU A 82 4.57 -13.20 4.40
C GLU A 82 3.21 -12.53 4.63
N GLN A 83 3.11 -11.72 5.66
CA GLN A 83 1.90 -10.97 5.97
C GLN A 83 1.82 -9.65 5.18
N ILE A 84 2.66 -9.48 4.16
CA ILE A 84 2.69 -8.30 3.30
C ILE A 84 2.22 -8.67 1.89
N GLY A 85 1.10 -8.09 1.46
CA GLY A 85 0.70 -8.05 0.06
C GLY A 85 1.31 -6.84 -0.62
N PHE A 86 1.95 -7.03 -1.79
CA PHE A 86 2.55 -5.94 -2.56
C PHE A 86 1.92 -5.85 -3.96
N VAL A 87 1.41 -4.67 -4.31
CA VAL A 87 0.91 -4.34 -5.64
C VAL A 87 1.87 -3.32 -6.26
N PHE A 88 2.54 -3.72 -7.34
CA PHE A 88 3.48 -2.87 -8.07
C PHE A 88 2.75 -1.95 -9.05
N GLN A 89 3.39 -0.88 -9.47
CA GLN A 89 2.90 0.06 -10.48
C GLN A 89 2.48 -0.64 -11.79
N HIS A 90 3.22 -1.65 -12.20
CA HIS A 90 2.83 -2.56 -13.27
C HIS A 90 2.32 -3.87 -12.67
N PRO A 91 1.25 -4.49 -13.21
CA PRO A 91 0.62 -5.67 -12.62
C PRO A 91 1.53 -6.88 -12.41
N THR A 92 2.69 -6.94 -13.07
CA THR A 92 3.70 -8.01 -12.96
C THR A 92 3.12 -9.43 -13.04
N LEU A 93 2.08 -9.60 -13.87
CA LEU A 93 1.45 -10.90 -14.11
C LEU A 93 2.32 -11.76 -15.04
N LEU A 94 2.31 -13.07 -14.81
CA LEU A 94 2.98 -14.02 -15.69
C LEU A 94 2.15 -14.18 -16.98
N PRO A 95 2.65 -13.73 -18.16
CA PRO A 95 1.85 -13.63 -19.38
C PRO A 95 1.39 -14.99 -19.94
N TRP A 96 2.12 -16.06 -19.61
CA TRP A 96 1.78 -17.43 -20.03
C TRP A 96 0.80 -18.15 -19.11
N ARG A 97 0.47 -17.56 -17.93
CA ARG A 97 -0.49 -18.09 -16.96
C ARG A 97 -1.87 -17.45 -17.14
N THR A 98 -2.93 -18.19 -16.84
CA THR A 98 -4.27 -17.63 -16.73
C THR A 98 -4.41 -16.73 -15.50
N ALA A 99 -5.52 -16.00 -15.37
CA ALA A 99 -5.81 -15.19 -14.20
C ALA A 99 -5.83 -16.03 -12.92
N GLU A 100 -6.50 -17.19 -12.94
CA GLU A 100 -6.54 -18.11 -11.81
C GLU A 100 -5.15 -18.62 -11.45
N GLN A 101 -4.32 -18.98 -12.44
CA GLN A 101 -2.95 -19.46 -12.20
C GLN A 101 -2.04 -18.33 -11.66
N ASN A 102 -2.24 -17.09 -12.10
CA ASN A 102 -1.54 -15.94 -11.53
C ASN A 102 -1.97 -15.70 -10.07
N LEU A 103 -3.27 -15.83 -9.78
CA LEU A 103 -3.82 -15.68 -8.43
C LEU A 103 -3.27 -16.74 -7.48
N ARG A 104 -3.10 -17.98 -7.93
CA ARG A 104 -2.55 -19.12 -7.15
C ARG A 104 -1.05 -19.01 -6.88
N LEU A 105 -0.32 -18.21 -7.65
CA LEU A 105 1.14 -18.16 -7.61
C LEU A 105 1.73 -17.98 -6.20
N PRO A 106 1.27 -17.04 -5.36
CA PRO A 106 1.82 -16.90 -4.00
C PRO A 106 1.61 -18.15 -3.13
N LEU A 107 0.48 -18.84 -3.34
CA LEU A 107 0.17 -20.08 -2.62
C LEU A 107 1.06 -21.24 -3.06
N GLU A 108 1.44 -21.29 -4.34
CA GLU A 108 2.35 -22.31 -4.90
C GLU A 108 3.76 -22.11 -4.36
N LEU A 109 4.25 -20.85 -4.34
CA LEU A 109 5.57 -20.51 -3.84
C LEU A 109 5.68 -20.72 -2.32
N GLY A 110 4.66 -20.34 -1.58
CA GLY A 110 4.64 -20.53 -0.13
C GLY A 110 4.49 -21.98 0.34
N LYS A 111 4.09 -22.93 -0.51
CA LYS A 111 4.11 -24.37 -0.18
C LYS A 111 5.52 -24.94 -0.09
N ALA A 112 6.49 -24.28 -0.72
CA ALA A 112 7.90 -24.69 -0.65
C ALA A 112 8.50 -24.41 0.75
N ASP A 113 7.87 -23.53 1.55
CA ASP A 113 8.30 -23.24 2.91
C ASP A 113 7.38 -23.93 3.93
N ALA A 114 7.89 -24.99 4.58
CA ALA A 114 7.11 -25.82 5.52
C ALA A 114 6.56 -25.02 6.73
N ARG A 115 7.10 -23.83 7.02
CA ARG A 115 6.64 -22.94 8.08
C ARG A 115 5.29 -22.26 7.74
N LEU A 116 4.92 -22.17 6.46
CA LEU A 116 3.69 -21.58 5.94
C LEU A 116 2.48 -22.51 5.99
N SER A 117 2.71 -23.80 6.05
CA SER A 117 1.63 -24.78 5.95
C SER A 117 0.77 -24.91 7.21
N SER A 118 1.26 -24.45 8.37
CA SER A 118 0.60 -24.67 9.67
C SER A 118 -0.44 -23.60 10.07
N THR A 119 -0.48 -22.45 9.41
CA THR A 119 -1.38 -21.31 9.76
C THR A 119 -2.55 -21.09 8.79
N ARG A 120 -2.70 -21.96 7.78
CA ARG A 120 -3.76 -21.81 6.76
C ARG A 120 -5.10 -22.36 7.23
N SER A 121 -5.78 -21.61 8.09
CA SER A 121 -7.21 -21.77 8.31
C SER A 121 -7.96 -21.31 7.06
N ALA A 122 -8.78 -22.21 6.47
CA ALA A 122 -9.80 -21.97 5.43
C ALA A 122 -9.45 -20.88 4.41
N GLN A 123 -8.64 -21.22 3.40
CA GLN A 123 -8.42 -20.35 2.23
C GLN A 123 -9.77 -20.05 1.59
N LYS A 124 -10.11 -18.76 1.47
CA LYS A 124 -11.30 -18.35 0.71
C LYS A 124 -11.22 -18.94 -0.70
N PRO A 125 -12.33 -19.41 -1.25
CA PRO A 125 -12.38 -19.86 -2.63
C PRO A 125 -11.85 -18.77 -3.56
N LEU A 126 -11.00 -19.13 -4.52
CA LEU A 126 -10.35 -18.16 -5.42
C LEU A 126 -11.34 -17.30 -6.21
N HIS A 127 -12.54 -17.84 -6.50
CA HIS A 127 -13.59 -17.08 -7.16
C HIS A 127 -14.11 -15.93 -6.30
N GLU A 128 -14.23 -16.10 -4.98
CA GLU A 128 -14.62 -15.01 -4.08
C GLU A 128 -13.60 -13.87 -4.08
N LEU A 129 -12.30 -14.17 -4.19
CA LEU A 129 -11.26 -13.15 -4.29
C LEU A 129 -11.34 -12.38 -5.62
N LEU A 130 -11.65 -13.06 -6.73
CA LEU A 130 -11.89 -12.40 -8.02
C LEU A 130 -13.10 -11.47 -7.94
N GLU A 131 -14.21 -11.93 -7.36
CA GLU A 131 -15.43 -11.12 -7.19
C GLU A 131 -15.19 -9.92 -6.27
N GLN A 132 -14.42 -10.07 -5.18
CA GLN A 132 -14.06 -8.97 -4.27
C GLN A 132 -13.32 -7.83 -4.96
N VAL A 133 -12.57 -8.13 -6.03
CA VAL A 133 -11.89 -7.11 -6.84
C VAL A 133 -12.67 -6.75 -8.11
N GLY A 134 -13.91 -7.21 -8.24
CA GLY A 134 -14.79 -6.91 -9.38
C GLY A 134 -14.40 -7.60 -10.69
N LEU A 135 -13.79 -8.78 -10.60
CA LEU A 135 -13.57 -9.70 -11.71
C LEU A 135 -14.60 -10.83 -11.65
N SER A 136 -15.09 -11.27 -12.83
CA SER A 136 -16.03 -12.38 -12.91
C SER A 136 -15.30 -13.73 -12.88
N THR A 137 -16.02 -14.80 -12.55
CA THR A 137 -15.51 -16.16 -12.63
C THR A 137 -15.11 -16.56 -14.06
N GLN A 138 -15.73 -15.95 -15.09
CA GLN A 138 -15.36 -16.17 -16.48
C GLN A 138 -13.98 -15.59 -16.82
N ASP A 139 -13.54 -14.57 -16.09
CA ASP A 139 -12.23 -13.97 -16.28
C ASP A 139 -11.08 -14.86 -15.78
N ALA A 140 -11.38 -15.86 -14.95
CA ALA A 140 -10.39 -16.77 -14.37
C ALA A 140 -9.55 -17.52 -15.44
N ALA A 141 -10.17 -17.86 -16.56
CA ALA A 141 -9.52 -18.56 -17.68
C ALA A 141 -8.72 -17.64 -18.62
N LYS A 142 -8.91 -16.33 -18.54
CA LYS A 142 -8.23 -15.36 -19.41
C LYS A 142 -6.73 -15.26 -19.06
N ARG A 143 -5.91 -15.02 -20.07
CA ARG A 143 -4.50 -14.64 -19.90
C ARG A 143 -4.38 -13.11 -19.82
N PRO A 144 -3.28 -12.56 -19.27
CA PRO A 144 -3.09 -11.11 -19.18
C PRO A 144 -3.30 -10.37 -20.51
N ALA A 145 -2.85 -10.91 -21.63
CA ALA A 145 -3.04 -10.32 -22.97
C ALA A 145 -4.54 -10.19 -23.39
N GLN A 146 -5.43 -10.91 -22.76
CA GLN A 146 -6.89 -10.88 -23.01
C GLN A 146 -7.64 -9.99 -22.00
N MET A 147 -6.93 -9.32 -21.11
CA MET A 147 -7.46 -8.49 -20.05
C MET A 147 -7.12 -7.02 -20.28
N SER A 148 -8.05 -6.12 -19.95
CA SER A 148 -7.74 -4.69 -19.92
C SER A 148 -6.72 -4.37 -18.83
N GLY A 149 -6.05 -3.22 -18.90
CA GLY A 149 -5.10 -2.79 -17.88
C GLY A 149 -5.72 -2.74 -16.48
N GLY A 150 -6.97 -2.25 -16.37
CA GLY A 150 -7.71 -2.26 -15.12
C GLY A 150 -8.02 -3.66 -14.59
N MET A 151 -8.36 -4.62 -15.47
CA MET A 151 -8.56 -6.02 -15.08
C MET A 151 -7.24 -6.64 -14.58
N GLN A 152 -6.14 -6.36 -15.25
CA GLN A 152 -4.82 -6.83 -14.82
C GLN A 152 -4.44 -6.27 -13.45
N MET A 153 -4.73 -4.99 -13.19
CA MET A 153 -4.46 -4.35 -11.89
C MET A 153 -5.34 -4.98 -10.79
N ARG A 154 -6.64 -5.21 -11.06
CA ARG A 154 -7.55 -5.92 -10.14
C ARG A 154 -7.05 -7.34 -9.82
N LEU A 155 -6.57 -8.05 -10.83
CA LEU A 155 -5.97 -9.38 -10.64
C LEU A 155 -4.69 -9.31 -9.78
N SER A 156 -3.86 -8.28 -10.00
CA SER A 156 -2.66 -8.05 -9.18
C SER A 156 -3.02 -7.77 -7.71
N LEU A 157 -4.10 -7.00 -7.47
CA LEU A 157 -4.63 -6.77 -6.14
C LEU A 157 -5.16 -8.07 -5.50
N ALA A 158 -5.96 -8.86 -6.23
CA ALA A 158 -6.44 -10.16 -5.75
C ALA A 158 -5.28 -11.10 -5.39
N ARG A 159 -4.23 -11.12 -6.23
CA ARG A 159 -3.01 -11.90 -5.99
C ARG A 159 -2.29 -11.47 -4.71
N ALA A 160 -2.21 -10.17 -4.43
CA ALA A 160 -1.62 -9.66 -3.21
C ALA A 160 -2.44 -10.04 -1.96
N LEU A 161 -3.76 -10.23 -2.10
CA LEU A 161 -4.68 -10.57 -1.01
C LEU A 161 -4.88 -12.07 -0.78
N VAL A 162 -4.38 -12.94 -1.69
CA VAL A 162 -4.64 -14.39 -1.63
C VAL A 162 -4.01 -15.07 -0.42
N THR A 163 -2.94 -14.49 0.12
CA THR A 163 -2.23 -14.97 1.32
C THR A 163 -2.82 -14.45 2.61
N ASP A 164 -3.93 -13.70 2.55
CA ASP A 164 -4.58 -13.02 3.68
C ASP A 164 -3.60 -12.14 4.47
N PRO A 165 -2.98 -11.14 3.82
CA PRO A 165 -1.96 -10.31 4.44
C PRO A 165 -2.56 -9.38 5.50
N HIS A 166 -1.74 -8.95 6.46
CA HIS A 166 -2.08 -7.90 7.42
C HIS A 166 -1.68 -6.50 6.93
N VAL A 167 -0.74 -6.46 5.98
CA VAL A 167 -0.22 -5.24 5.38
C VAL A 167 -0.42 -5.27 3.87
N LEU A 168 -0.92 -4.18 3.30
CA LEU A 168 -1.06 -3.99 1.86
C LEU A 168 -0.23 -2.79 1.40
N LEU A 169 0.74 -3.04 0.53
CA LEU A 169 1.60 -2.02 -0.06
C LEU A 169 1.20 -1.78 -1.51
N LEU A 170 0.96 -0.53 -1.87
CA LEU A 170 0.44 -0.12 -3.17
C LEU A 170 1.37 0.94 -3.79
N ASP A 171 2.08 0.57 -4.87
CA ASP A 171 2.99 1.47 -5.58
C ASP A 171 2.31 1.99 -6.85
N GLU A 172 1.77 3.21 -6.81
CA GLU A 172 1.05 3.87 -7.91
C GLU A 172 0.04 2.98 -8.65
N PRO A 173 -0.86 2.26 -7.97
CA PRO A 173 -1.69 1.20 -8.56
C PRO A 173 -2.73 1.72 -9.57
N PHE A 174 -2.93 3.04 -9.64
CA PHE A 174 -3.94 3.66 -10.48
C PHE A 174 -3.36 4.34 -11.73
N ALA A 175 -2.04 4.38 -11.90
CA ALA A 175 -1.38 5.17 -12.94
C ALA A 175 -1.78 4.77 -14.37
N ALA A 176 -2.09 3.48 -14.60
CA ALA A 176 -2.45 2.94 -15.91
C ALA A 176 -3.96 2.64 -16.05
N VAL A 177 -4.81 3.23 -15.19
CA VAL A 177 -6.25 2.98 -15.15
C VAL A 177 -7.02 4.23 -15.59
N ASP A 178 -8.03 4.06 -16.46
CA ASP A 178 -8.92 5.16 -16.86
C ASP A 178 -9.69 5.75 -15.65
N ASP A 179 -10.14 7.00 -15.78
CA ASP A 179 -10.68 7.76 -14.66
C ASP A 179 -11.92 7.12 -14.02
N PHE A 180 -12.84 6.56 -14.81
CA PHE A 180 -14.05 5.94 -14.28
C PHE A 180 -13.75 4.65 -13.53
N LEU A 181 -12.88 3.81 -14.10
CA LEU A 181 -12.48 2.56 -13.49
C LEU A 181 -11.58 2.82 -12.27
N ARG A 182 -10.77 3.88 -12.29
CA ARG A 182 -9.95 4.34 -11.17
C ARG A 182 -10.79 4.65 -9.95
N MET A 183 -11.88 5.41 -10.12
CA MET A 183 -12.78 5.75 -9.01
C MET A 183 -13.37 4.51 -8.36
N ARG A 184 -13.86 3.55 -9.15
CA ARG A 184 -14.39 2.29 -8.64
C ARG A 184 -13.33 1.47 -7.89
N LEU A 185 -12.12 1.37 -8.47
CA LEU A 185 -11.04 0.61 -7.85
C LEU A 185 -10.59 1.23 -6.52
N GLN A 186 -10.61 2.57 -6.41
CA GLN A 186 -10.33 3.26 -5.15
C GLN A 186 -11.39 2.92 -4.07
N GLU A 187 -12.66 2.91 -4.43
CA GLU A 187 -13.74 2.53 -3.52
C GLU A 187 -13.62 1.07 -3.08
N ASP A 188 -13.31 0.16 -4.02
CA ASP A 188 -13.08 -1.26 -3.73
C ASP A 188 -11.89 -1.46 -2.76
N ILE A 189 -10.76 -0.76 -2.99
CA ILE A 189 -9.58 -0.82 -2.13
C ILE A 189 -9.89 -0.25 -0.74
N ARG A 190 -10.61 0.88 -0.65
CA ARG A 190 -10.99 1.45 0.65
C ARG A 190 -11.88 0.50 1.44
N ARG A 191 -12.89 -0.09 0.78
CA ARG A 191 -13.76 -1.10 1.38
C ARG A 191 -12.99 -2.33 1.86
N LEU A 192 -12.05 -2.83 1.06
CA LEU A 192 -11.20 -3.97 1.44
C LEU A 192 -10.35 -3.66 2.67
N HIS A 193 -9.76 -2.47 2.72
CA HIS A 193 -9.01 -1.99 3.88
C HIS A 193 -9.87 -1.99 5.15
N GLU A 194 -11.08 -1.42 5.09
CA GLU A 194 -12.00 -1.32 6.23
C GLU A 194 -12.49 -2.70 6.71
N VAL A 195 -12.94 -3.55 5.79
CA VAL A 195 -13.48 -4.88 6.10
C VAL A 195 -12.41 -5.81 6.68
N ARG A 196 -11.19 -5.75 6.14
CA ARG A 196 -10.07 -6.62 6.57
C ARG A 196 -9.20 -6.00 7.65
N ARG A 197 -9.42 -4.74 8.00
CA ARG A 197 -8.58 -3.96 8.95
C ARG A 197 -7.10 -4.02 8.60
N LEU A 198 -6.80 -3.83 7.31
CA LEU A 198 -5.43 -3.86 6.81
C LEU A 198 -4.64 -2.65 7.30
N THR A 199 -3.35 -2.81 7.51
CA THR A 199 -2.44 -1.66 7.46
C THR A 199 -2.11 -1.42 5.99
N THR A 200 -2.54 -0.29 5.41
CA THR A 200 -2.35 -0.02 3.99
C THR A 200 -1.40 1.15 3.78
N VAL A 201 -0.37 0.97 2.97
CA VAL A 201 0.54 2.05 2.58
C VAL A 201 0.46 2.23 1.07
N LEU A 202 -0.03 3.38 0.65
CA LEU A 202 -0.13 3.79 -0.75
C LEU A 202 0.95 4.81 -1.09
N VAL A 203 1.58 4.65 -2.22
CA VAL A 203 2.40 5.68 -2.85
C VAL A 203 1.69 6.17 -4.09
N THR A 204 1.52 7.48 -4.21
CA THR A 204 0.95 8.13 -5.39
C THR A 204 1.46 9.57 -5.51
N HIS A 205 1.38 10.13 -6.72
CA HIS A 205 1.56 11.55 -6.96
C HIS A 205 0.22 12.30 -7.09
N ASN A 206 -0.91 11.58 -7.00
CA ASN A 206 -2.25 12.15 -7.14
C ASN A 206 -2.83 12.52 -5.76
N ILE A 207 -3.03 13.83 -5.54
CA ILE A 207 -3.54 14.37 -4.27
C ILE A 207 -4.97 13.90 -3.99
N GLN A 208 -5.82 13.79 -5.03
CA GLN A 208 -7.21 13.36 -4.85
C GLN A 208 -7.30 11.91 -4.37
N GLU A 209 -6.44 11.02 -4.91
CA GLU A 209 -6.31 9.65 -4.43
C GLU A 209 -5.89 9.60 -2.96
N ALA A 210 -4.87 10.40 -2.63
CA ALA A 210 -4.36 10.49 -1.27
C ALA A 210 -5.45 10.93 -0.28
N VAL A 211 -6.19 11.99 -0.57
CA VAL A 211 -7.27 12.48 0.29
C VAL A 211 -8.41 11.47 0.39
N PHE A 212 -8.80 10.85 -0.73
CA PHE A 212 -9.94 9.95 -0.76
C PHE A 212 -9.69 8.68 0.06
N LEU A 213 -8.50 8.08 -0.08
CA LEU A 213 -8.20 6.76 0.46
C LEU A 213 -7.70 6.78 1.91
N SER A 214 -7.02 7.86 2.32
CA SER A 214 -6.17 7.81 3.51
C SER A 214 -6.84 8.28 4.79
N ASP A 215 -6.40 7.70 5.89
CA ASP A 215 -6.60 8.24 7.23
C ASP A 215 -5.48 9.27 7.53
N GLN A 216 -4.29 9.05 6.95
CA GLN A 216 -3.14 9.94 7.08
C GLN A 216 -2.41 10.10 5.74
N VAL A 217 -2.06 11.32 5.37
CA VAL A 217 -1.23 11.63 4.21
C VAL A 217 0.11 12.19 4.67
N VAL A 218 1.19 11.53 4.27
CA VAL A 218 2.57 11.95 4.54
C VAL A 218 3.14 12.61 3.29
N VAL A 219 3.61 13.83 3.42
CA VAL A 219 4.23 14.59 2.32
C VAL A 219 5.74 14.49 2.42
N LEU A 220 6.36 13.89 1.39
CA LEU A 220 7.81 13.88 1.21
C LEU A 220 8.23 15.04 0.33
N THR A 221 9.38 15.64 0.66
CA THR A 221 9.98 16.74 -0.10
C THR A 221 11.49 16.68 -0.04
N GLY A 222 12.14 17.39 -0.97
CA GLY A 222 13.61 17.52 -0.99
C GLY A 222 14.31 16.39 -1.74
N ALA A 223 15.62 16.57 -1.91
CA ALA A 223 16.57 15.58 -2.41
C ALA A 223 17.90 15.80 -1.66
N PRO A 224 18.19 15.02 -0.63
CA PRO A 224 17.51 13.83 -0.06
C PRO A 224 16.11 14.12 0.48
N ALA A 225 15.19 13.15 0.32
CA ALA A 225 13.82 13.33 0.78
C ALA A 225 13.71 13.24 2.31
N THR A 226 12.86 14.11 2.84
CA THR A 226 12.46 14.15 4.25
C THR A 226 10.94 14.27 4.36
N VAL A 227 10.39 13.99 5.53
CA VAL A 227 8.96 14.23 5.81
C VAL A 227 8.77 15.73 6.03
N LYS A 228 8.06 16.41 5.11
CA LYS A 228 7.71 17.83 5.23
C LYS A 228 6.58 18.03 6.24
N THR A 229 5.54 17.19 6.14
CA THR A 229 4.37 17.22 7.04
C THR A 229 3.59 15.92 6.95
N SER A 230 2.71 15.74 7.92
CA SER A 230 1.70 14.68 7.95
C SER A 230 0.33 15.29 8.22
N LEU A 231 -0.66 14.91 7.43
CA LEU A 231 -2.02 15.42 7.49
C LEU A 231 -2.99 14.26 7.78
N THR A 232 -3.73 14.36 8.89
CA THR A 232 -4.81 13.44 9.21
C THR A 232 -6.06 13.84 8.44
N ILE A 233 -6.68 12.89 7.75
CA ILE A 233 -7.92 13.09 6.99
C ILE A 233 -9.07 12.52 7.80
N THR A 234 -9.91 13.39 8.33
CA THR A 234 -11.07 13.03 9.14
C THR A 234 -12.36 13.20 8.33
N TRP A 235 -13.19 12.16 8.32
CA TRP A 235 -14.51 12.16 7.72
C TRP A 235 -15.44 11.23 8.53
N PRO A 236 -16.63 11.70 8.96
CA PRO A 236 -17.50 10.92 9.84
C PRO A 236 -18.30 9.81 9.13
N GLY A 237 -18.30 9.79 7.81
CA GLY A 237 -19.05 8.83 6.98
C GLY A 237 -18.15 7.91 6.15
N SER A 238 -18.78 7.14 5.27
CA SER A 238 -18.10 6.32 4.29
C SER A 238 -17.31 7.16 3.28
N ARG A 239 -16.21 6.62 2.79
CA ARG A 239 -15.40 7.23 1.72
C ARG A 239 -16.02 6.87 0.36
N ASP A 240 -17.05 7.61 -0.03
CA ASP A 240 -17.83 7.41 -1.24
C ASP A 240 -17.97 8.72 -2.05
N ALA A 241 -18.93 8.75 -2.99
CA ALA A 241 -19.23 9.92 -3.80
C ALA A 241 -19.64 11.14 -2.93
N THR A 242 -20.26 10.93 -1.75
CA THR A 242 -20.63 12.02 -0.85
C THR A 242 -19.41 12.72 -0.32
N PHE A 243 -18.39 11.95 0.10
CA PHE A 243 -17.11 12.52 0.52
C PHE A 243 -16.43 13.27 -0.63
N ARG A 244 -16.35 12.69 -1.84
CA ARG A 244 -15.71 13.33 -3.01
C ARG A 244 -16.34 14.67 -3.37
N ASN A 245 -17.64 14.83 -3.19
CA ASN A 245 -18.38 16.05 -3.52
C ASN A 245 -18.47 17.05 -2.35
N SER A 246 -17.84 16.76 -1.22
CA SER A 246 -17.90 17.61 -0.03
C SER A 246 -16.87 18.77 -0.07
N ASP A 247 -17.20 19.89 0.57
CA ASP A 247 -16.26 20.99 0.78
C ASP A 247 -15.04 20.56 1.62
N VAL A 248 -15.23 19.57 2.49
CA VAL A 248 -14.17 19.00 3.31
C VAL A 248 -13.10 18.33 2.43
N PHE A 249 -13.52 17.55 1.43
CA PHE A 249 -12.60 16.92 0.46
C PHE A 249 -11.80 17.98 -0.31
N VAL A 250 -12.48 19.01 -0.81
CA VAL A 250 -11.85 20.12 -1.53
C VAL A 250 -10.87 20.88 -0.63
N SER A 251 -11.21 21.08 0.65
CA SER A 251 -10.33 21.77 1.60
C SER A 251 -9.03 21.02 1.84
N TYR A 252 -9.08 19.68 2.01
CA TYR A 252 -7.90 18.83 2.13
C TYR A 252 -7.02 18.84 0.88
N ILE A 253 -7.64 18.80 -0.31
CA ILE A 253 -6.90 18.91 -1.59
C ILE A 253 -6.14 20.24 -1.65
N ARG A 254 -6.79 21.35 -1.32
CA ARG A 254 -6.16 22.68 -1.30
C ARG A 254 -5.00 22.75 -0.31
N GLN A 255 -5.19 22.20 0.89
CA GLN A 255 -4.15 22.16 1.92
C GLN A 255 -2.94 21.35 1.46
N LEU A 256 -3.13 20.14 0.92
CA LEU A 256 -2.04 19.32 0.40
C LEU A 256 -1.36 19.94 -0.82
N SER A 257 -2.13 20.56 -1.73
CA SER A 257 -1.57 21.26 -2.89
C SER A 257 -0.65 22.40 -2.47
N ARG A 258 -1.07 23.23 -1.52
CA ARG A 258 -0.23 24.29 -0.96
C ARG A 258 1.05 23.71 -0.36
N THR A 259 0.94 22.65 0.45
CA THR A 259 2.09 22.01 1.09
C THR A 259 3.10 21.45 0.07
N LEU A 260 2.62 20.92 -1.06
CA LEU A 260 3.48 20.32 -2.08
C LEU A 260 4.14 21.36 -3.00
N PHE A 261 3.44 22.45 -3.33
CA PHE A 261 3.86 23.41 -4.35
C PHE A 261 4.34 24.75 -3.80
N GLU A 262 3.98 25.11 -2.56
CA GLU A 262 4.54 26.30 -1.89
C GLU A 262 5.87 25.92 -1.22
N GLN A 263 6.94 26.51 -1.73
CA GLN A 263 8.32 26.39 -1.19
C GLN A 263 8.48 27.22 0.08
#